data_fb28d89b38f0bf8f455b5d13c0ca3a5c
#
_entry.id   fb28d89b38f0bf8f455b5d13c0ca3a5c
#
_cell.length_a   1.000
_cell.length_b   1.000
_cell.length_c   1.000
_cell.angle_alpha   90.00
_cell.angle_beta   90.00
_cell.angle_gamma   90.00
#
_symmetry.space_group_name_H-M   'P 1'
#
loop_
_entity.id
_entity.type
_entity.pdbx_description
1 polymer ?
#
loop_
_entity_poly.entity_id
_entity_poly.type
_entity_poly.pdbx_seq_one_letter_code
_entity_poly.pdbx_strand_id
1 'polypeptide(L)'
;MNEPSVAQIRAFRLRAHHLDRTYAYEDIPEAVGACGMQNTPPGAWENALYHRIPSCSLVQMERLLYGSPADSETGKALLQAWSLRGAPFVFPASESGTFLSALIPQADEPWIYTRGITLALDYLGMEMGHLFELLKQVISGLDRNVIVGKNPLDQTLAQWMLPALPEEKRQLWMQPSMYGEPDRQTVGGAVVSFLLRPCAFCGLVVFGRRLPEGPSFTSFQNWLGTSLSLDEMARREAKKALVRKYLH
;
A
#
# COMPACT_ATOMS: atom_id res chain seq x y z
N MET A 1 30.68 -28.50 1.32
CA MET A 1 29.69 -27.88 2.23
C MET A 1 28.57 -28.89 2.39
N ASN A 2 28.19 -29.22 3.64
CA ASN A 2 27.10 -30.15 3.87
C ASN A 2 25.76 -29.43 3.54
N GLU A 3 24.87 -30.12 2.84
CA GLU A 3 23.51 -29.61 2.60
C GLU A 3 22.77 -29.42 3.94
N PRO A 4 22.00 -28.30 4.09
CA PRO A 4 21.26 -28.08 5.32
C PRO A 4 20.12 -29.10 5.45
N SER A 5 19.91 -29.61 6.66
CA SER A 5 18.80 -30.50 6.96
C SER A 5 17.45 -29.79 6.88
N VAL A 6 16.36 -30.53 6.68
CA VAL A 6 14.99 -29.98 6.69
C VAL A 6 14.67 -29.23 7.99
N ALA A 7 15.18 -29.73 9.14
CA ALA A 7 15.02 -29.08 10.43
C ALA A 7 15.73 -27.72 10.48
N GLN A 8 16.94 -27.63 9.94
CA GLN A 8 17.69 -26.35 9.85
C GLN A 8 16.99 -25.34 8.94
N ILE A 9 16.45 -25.81 7.79
CA ILE A 9 15.69 -24.94 6.88
C ILE A 9 14.42 -24.41 7.57
N ARG A 10 13.68 -25.26 8.30
CA ARG A 10 12.50 -24.85 9.05
C ARG A 10 12.83 -23.83 10.16
N ALA A 11 13.86 -24.10 10.95
CA ALA A 11 14.32 -23.19 12.01
C ALA A 11 14.74 -21.84 11.44
N PHE A 12 15.47 -21.82 10.32
CA PHE A 12 15.83 -20.58 9.62
C PHE A 12 14.60 -19.79 9.19
N ARG A 13 13.61 -20.44 8.55
CA ARG A 13 12.38 -19.79 8.11
C ARG A 13 11.57 -19.22 9.28
N LEU A 14 11.42 -19.96 10.37
CA LEU A 14 10.71 -19.47 11.56
C LEU A 14 11.40 -18.22 12.13
N ARG A 15 12.73 -18.24 12.22
CA ARG A 15 13.52 -17.10 12.70
C ARG A 15 13.38 -15.89 11.76
N ALA A 16 13.53 -16.08 10.45
CA ALA A 16 13.41 -15.01 9.46
C ALA A 16 12.02 -14.36 9.45
N HIS A 17 10.98 -15.08 9.86
CA HIS A 17 9.62 -14.57 10.01
C HIS A 17 9.27 -14.15 11.44
N HIS A 18 10.22 -14.13 12.36
CA HIS A 18 10.01 -13.80 13.77
C HIS A 18 8.91 -14.66 14.43
N LEU A 19 8.93 -15.97 14.15
CA LEU A 19 7.99 -16.96 14.67
C LEU A 19 8.71 -18.04 15.53
N ASP A 20 9.98 -17.83 15.81
CA ASP A 20 10.82 -18.73 16.62
C ASP A 20 10.71 -18.46 18.13
N ARG A 21 10.18 -17.29 18.50
CA ARG A 21 9.99 -16.85 19.88
C ARG A 21 8.87 -15.83 19.98
N THR A 22 8.44 -15.51 21.18
CA THR A 22 7.62 -14.32 21.47
C THR A 22 8.51 -13.11 21.71
N TYR A 23 7.99 -11.94 21.39
CA TYR A 23 8.64 -10.64 21.50
C TYR A 23 7.97 -9.80 22.59
N ALA A 24 8.67 -8.82 23.15
CA ALA A 24 8.11 -7.81 24.03
C ALA A 24 7.35 -6.74 23.23
N TYR A 25 6.55 -5.94 23.93
CA TYR A 25 5.78 -4.86 23.30
C TYR A 25 6.69 -3.82 22.62
N GLU A 26 7.86 -3.56 23.22
CA GLU A 26 8.87 -2.63 22.75
C GLU A 26 9.50 -3.08 21.42
N ASP A 27 9.44 -4.37 21.12
CA ASP A 27 10.03 -4.99 19.92
C ASP A 27 9.07 -4.99 18.73
N ILE A 28 7.91 -4.32 18.82
CA ILE A 28 6.91 -4.24 17.73
C ILE A 28 7.54 -3.83 16.40
N PRO A 29 8.38 -2.78 16.30
CA PRO A 29 9.01 -2.41 15.04
C PRO A 29 9.84 -3.54 14.42
N GLU A 30 10.58 -4.30 15.23
CA GLU A 30 11.35 -5.48 14.79
C GLU A 30 10.40 -6.59 14.30
N ALA A 31 9.43 -6.97 15.12
CA ALA A 31 8.51 -8.07 14.83
C ALA A 31 7.65 -7.83 13.58
N VAL A 32 7.20 -6.58 13.37
CA VAL A 32 6.43 -6.17 12.20
C VAL A 32 7.33 -5.89 11.00
N GLY A 33 8.52 -5.36 11.24
CA GLY A 33 9.46 -4.91 10.22
C GLY A 33 10.18 -6.02 9.46
N ALA A 34 10.13 -7.29 9.89
CA ALA A 34 10.82 -8.39 9.21
C ALA A 34 10.49 -8.42 7.70
N CYS A 35 9.21 -8.59 7.35
CA CYS A 35 8.69 -8.51 5.98
C CYS A 35 7.36 -7.77 5.89
N GLY A 36 6.99 -7.01 6.92
CA GLY A 36 5.64 -6.50 7.09
C GLY A 36 4.62 -7.60 7.37
N MET A 37 3.40 -7.22 7.67
CA MET A 37 2.29 -8.16 7.94
C MET A 37 1.20 -7.95 6.90
N GLN A 38 0.94 -8.94 6.06
CA GLN A 38 -0.12 -8.86 5.06
C GLN A 38 -1.49 -8.79 5.77
N ASN A 39 -2.33 -7.84 5.34
CA ASN A 39 -3.66 -7.64 5.88
C ASN A 39 -4.75 -8.06 4.88
N THR A 40 -4.63 -9.30 4.39
CA THR A 40 -5.62 -9.94 3.51
C THR A 40 -5.83 -11.38 3.98
N PRO A 41 -7.04 -11.74 4.47
CA PRO A 41 -8.22 -10.87 4.63
C PRO A 41 -8.00 -9.76 5.67
N PRO A 42 -8.87 -8.73 5.71
CA PRO A 42 -8.79 -7.69 6.74
C PRO A 42 -8.85 -8.29 8.15
N GLY A 43 -7.92 -7.88 9.03
CA GLY A 43 -7.73 -8.46 10.37
C GLY A 43 -6.61 -9.50 10.44
N ALA A 44 -6.03 -9.89 9.31
CA ALA A 44 -4.95 -10.89 9.30
C ALA A 44 -3.67 -10.40 9.99
N TRP A 45 -3.39 -9.10 9.96
CA TRP A 45 -2.22 -8.51 10.60
C TRP A 45 -2.31 -8.56 12.13
N GLU A 46 -3.49 -8.38 12.70
CA GLU A 46 -3.73 -8.48 14.15
C GLU A 46 -3.40 -9.89 14.65
N ASN A 47 -3.86 -10.92 13.92
CA ASN A 47 -3.52 -12.30 14.23
C ASN A 47 -2.01 -12.55 14.09
N ALA A 48 -1.40 -12.02 13.03
CA ALA A 48 0.03 -12.17 12.81
C ALA A 48 0.87 -11.50 13.90
N LEU A 49 0.44 -10.32 14.39
CA LEU A 49 1.09 -9.63 15.50
C LEU A 49 0.87 -10.39 16.83
N TYR A 50 -0.34 -10.84 17.10
CA TYR A 50 -0.65 -11.60 18.32
C TYR A 50 0.22 -12.85 18.48
N HIS A 51 0.48 -13.57 17.40
CA HIS A 51 1.36 -14.74 17.44
C HIS A 51 2.82 -14.39 17.74
N ARG A 52 3.24 -13.16 17.57
CA ARG A 52 4.59 -12.68 17.89
C ARG A 52 4.64 -12.00 19.24
N ILE A 53 3.63 -11.21 19.57
CA ILE A 53 3.53 -10.37 20.77
C ILE A 53 2.17 -10.61 21.45
N PRO A 54 1.99 -11.75 22.14
CA PRO A 54 0.72 -12.08 22.78
C PRO A 54 0.25 -11.07 23.84
N SER A 55 1.18 -10.27 24.39
CA SER A 55 0.90 -9.20 25.35
C SER A 55 0.27 -7.95 24.70
N CYS A 56 0.32 -7.79 23.37
CA CYS A 56 -0.26 -6.67 22.67
C CYS A 56 -1.77 -6.86 22.51
N SER A 57 -2.56 -6.06 23.22
CA SER A 57 -4.02 -6.07 23.12
C SER A 57 -4.52 -5.44 21.83
N LEU A 58 -5.77 -5.76 21.42
CA LEU A 58 -6.40 -5.15 20.24
C LEU A 58 -6.46 -3.61 20.34
N VAL A 59 -6.70 -3.05 21.52
CA VAL A 59 -6.71 -1.61 21.75
C VAL A 59 -5.33 -0.98 21.50
N GLN A 60 -4.27 -1.67 21.92
CA GLN A 60 -2.91 -1.23 21.64
C GLN A 60 -2.58 -1.34 20.14
N MET A 61 -3.00 -2.43 19.47
CA MET A 61 -2.86 -2.58 18.02
C MET A 61 -3.56 -1.46 17.25
N GLU A 62 -4.80 -1.11 17.63
CA GLU A 62 -5.52 0.03 17.06
C GLU A 62 -4.78 1.36 17.26
N ARG A 63 -4.23 1.57 18.46
CA ARG A 63 -3.45 2.78 18.75
C ARG A 63 -2.19 2.87 17.88
N LEU A 64 -1.46 1.78 17.73
CA LEU A 64 -0.25 1.71 16.90
C LEU A 64 -0.54 2.07 15.43
N LEU A 65 -1.68 1.66 14.91
CA LEU A 65 -2.04 1.85 13.49
C LEU A 65 -2.82 3.16 13.26
N TYR A 66 -3.70 3.55 14.20
CA TYR A 66 -4.66 4.64 14.03
C TYR A 66 -4.52 5.77 15.06
N GLY A 67 -3.60 5.69 15.99
CA GLY A 67 -3.38 6.70 17.02
C GLY A 67 -3.04 8.07 16.44
N SER A 68 -3.15 9.12 17.26
CA SER A 68 -2.75 10.46 16.85
C SER A 68 -1.22 10.61 16.87
N PRO A 69 -0.61 11.31 15.90
CA PRO A 69 0.80 11.70 16.01
C PRO A 69 1.11 12.56 17.24
N ALA A 70 0.08 13.20 17.81
CA ALA A 70 0.19 14.00 19.04
C ALA A 70 0.12 13.15 20.32
N ASP A 71 -0.34 11.87 20.22
CA ASP A 71 -0.30 10.94 21.34
C ASP A 71 1.15 10.45 21.48
N SER A 72 1.89 11.08 22.39
CA SER A 72 3.30 10.84 22.69
C SER A 72 3.75 9.36 22.55
N GLU A 73 4.92 9.17 22.01
CA GLU A 73 5.76 7.96 21.94
C GLU A 73 5.29 6.79 21.08
N THR A 74 3.98 6.57 20.83
CA THR A 74 3.51 5.38 20.09
C THR A 74 2.43 5.65 19.04
N GLY A 75 2.03 6.90 18.84
CA GLY A 75 0.97 7.25 17.89
C GLY A 75 1.38 7.00 16.43
N LYS A 76 0.63 6.16 15.70
CA LYS A 76 0.89 5.79 14.31
C LYS A 76 2.31 5.24 14.07
N ALA A 77 2.78 4.38 14.97
CA ALA A 77 4.05 3.67 14.78
C ALA A 77 4.00 2.71 13.58
N LEU A 78 2.80 2.28 13.19
CA LEU A 78 2.54 1.42 12.06
C LEU A 78 1.76 2.15 10.96
N LEU A 79 1.96 1.71 9.73
CA LEU A 79 1.26 2.19 8.54
C LEU A 79 0.68 1.01 7.77
N GLN A 80 -0.54 1.17 7.25
CA GLN A 80 -1.12 0.24 6.28
C GLN A 80 -1.15 0.88 4.89
N ALA A 81 -0.58 0.18 3.90
CA ALA A 81 -0.62 0.59 2.50
C ALA A 81 -0.57 -0.63 1.56
N TRP A 82 -0.91 -0.44 0.29
CA TRP A 82 -0.53 -1.41 -0.73
C TRP A 82 0.99 -1.42 -0.85
N SER A 83 1.58 -2.59 -0.70
CA SER A 83 3.02 -2.79 -0.66
C SER A 83 3.40 -4.04 -1.45
N LEU A 84 4.16 -4.94 -0.86
CA LEU A 84 4.69 -6.15 -1.50
C LEU A 84 3.60 -6.91 -2.25
N ARG A 85 3.88 -7.29 -3.49
CA ARG A 85 2.95 -7.97 -4.40
C ARG A 85 1.64 -7.21 -4.66
N GLY A 86 1.60 -5.90 -4.39
CA GLY A 86 0.40 -5.07 -4.53
C GLY A 86 -0.72 -5.39 -3.53
N ALA A 87 -0.42 -6.14 -2.47
CA ALA A 87 -1.36 -6.46 -1.40
C ALA A 87 -1.31 -5.41 -0.27
N PRO A 88 -2.38 -5.26 0.55
CA PRO A 88 -2.33 -4.46 1.77
C PRO A 88 -1.38 -5.10 2.79
N PHE A 89 -0.43 -4.31 3.28
CA PHE A 89 0.51 -4.69 4.34
C PHE A 89 0.48 -3.65 5.45
N VAL A 90 0.71 -4.10 6.68
CA VAL A 90 1.02 -3.28 7.84
C VAL A 90 2.52 -3.41 8.12
N PHE A 91 3.20 -2.29 8.28
CA PHE A 91 4.65 -2.21 8.50
C PHE A 91 5.01 -0.98 9.36
N PRO A 92 6.22 -0.91 9.93
CA PRO A 92 6.64 0.27 10.70
C PRO A 92 6.60 1.54 9.83
N ALA A 93 5.95 2.60 10.31
CA ALA A 93 5.85 3.88 9.59
C ALA A 93 7.23 4.47 9.27
N SER A 94 8.21 4.28 10.16
CA SER A 94 9.61 4.68 9.95
C SER A 94 10.31 3.96 8.79
N GLU A 95 9.79 2.81 8.37
CA GLU A 95 10.34 2.02 7.26
C GLU A 95 9.54 2.17 5.95
N SER A 96 8.71 3.21 5.84
CA SER A 96 7.87 3.46 4.65
C SER A 96 8.68 3.50 3.35
N GLY A 97 9.91 4.01 3.37
CA GLY A 97 10.80 3.95 2.21
C GLY A 97 11.02 2.51 1.74
N THR A 98 11.35 1.61 2.65
CA THR A 98 11.61 0.20 2.37
C THR A 98 10.37 -0.54 1.85
N PHE A 99 9.19 -0.24 2.40
CA PHE A 99 7.95 -0.94 2.04
C PHE A 99 7.15 -0.28 0.92
N LEU A 100 7.46 0.96 0.54
CA LEU A 100 6.77 1.72 -0.52
C LEU A 100 7.72 2.15 -1.63
N SER A 101 8.59 3.15 -1.39
CA SER A 101 9.40 3.74 -2.47
C SER A 101 10.41 2.76 -3.09
N ALA A 102 10.83 1.73 -2.36
CA ALA A 102 11.63 0.63 -2.92
C ALA A 102 10.92 -0.14 -4.04
N LEU A 103 9.58 -0.12 -4.08
CA LEU A 103 8.76 -0.83 -5.07
C LEU A 103 8.53 -0.02 -6.35
N ILE A 104 8.94 1.24 -6.38
CA ILE A 104 8.89 2.06 -7.60
C ILE A 104 9.91 1.50 -8.60
N PRO A 105 9.48 1.16 -9.84
CA PRO A 105 10.39 0.65 -10.86
C PRO A 105 11.41 1.73 -11.28
N GLN A 106 12.50 1.31 -11.90
CA GLN A 106 13.40 2.23 -12.61
C GLN A 106 12.73 2.74 -13.88
N ALA A 107 13.30 3.76 -14.50
CA ALA A 107 12.68 4.43 -15.64
C ALA A 107 12.40 3.50 -16.84
N ASP A 108 13.20 2.45 -17.00
CA ASP A 108 13.11 1.43 -18.05
C ASP A 108 12.34 0.16 -17.64
N GLU A 109 11.92 0.08 -16.36
CA GLU A 109 11.19 -1.06 -15.84
C GLU A 109 9.67 -0.82 -15.86
N PRO A 110 8.84 -1.81 -16.27
CA PRO A 110 7.39 -1.65 -16.26
C PRO A 110 6.81 -1.77 -14.84
N TRP A 111 5.68 -1.11 -14.62
CA TRP A 111 4.85 -1.30 -13.43
C TRP A 111 4.14 -2.66 -13.50
N ILE A 112 4.69 -3.69 -12.87
CA ILE A 112 4.17 -5.07 -13.00
C ILE A 112 2.76 -5.27 -12.45
N TYR A 113 2.36 -4.48 -11.46
CA TYR A 113 1.04 -4.58 -10.82
C TYR A 113 -0.09 -3.94 -11.62
N THR A 114 0.23 -3.31 -12.75
CA THR A 114 -0.75 -2.67 -13.65
C THR A 114 -1.03 -3.47 -14.91
N ARG A 115 -0.48 -4.66 -15.08
CA ARG A 115 -0.65 -5.47 -16.31
C ARG A 115 -2.12 -5.75 -16.68
N GLY A 116 -3.02 -5.82 -15.68
CA GLY A 116 -4.45 -6.01 -15.92
C GLY A 116 -5.16 -4.81 -16.55
N ILE A 117 -4.55 -3.64 -16.60
CA ILE A 117 -5.16 -2.41 -17.15
C ILE A 117 -5.28 -2.41 -18.68
N THR A 118 -4.58 -3.32 -19.39
CA THR A 118 -4.39 -3.29 -20.84
C THR A 118 -5.70 -3.13 -21.63
N LEU A 119 -6.76 -3.88 -21.26
CA LEU A 119 -8.04 -3.77 -21.95
C LEU A 119 -8.63 -2.36 -21.89
N ALA A 120 -8.51 -1.66 -20.76
CA ALA A 120 -8.98 -0.30 -20.61
C ALA A 120 -8.11 0.70 -21.39
N LEU A 121 -6.79 0.49 -21.42
CA LEU A 121 -5.88 1.31 -22.21
C LEU A 121 -6.17 1.20 -23.70
N ASP A 122 -6.35 -0.01 -24.21
CA ASP A 122 -6.71 -0.28 -25.60
C ASP A 122 -8.05 0.36 -25.96
N TYR A 123 -9.06 0.20 -25.09
CA TYR A 123 -10.37 0.80 -25.26
C TYR A 123 -10.32 2.34 -25.31
N LEU A 124 -9.54 2.94 -24.44
CA LEU A 124 -9.36 4.39 -24.37
C LEU A 124 -8.43 4.92 -25.47
N GLY A 125 -7.54 4.07 -26.03
CA GLY A 125 -6.44 4.51 -26.89
C GLY A 125 -5.51 5.49 -26.16
N MET A 126 -5.17 5.19 -24.89
CA MET A 126 -4.35 6.05 -24.04
C MET A 126 -3.22 5.24 -23.39
N GLU A 127 -2.09 5.89 -23.17
CA GLU A 127 -0.92 5.29 -22.54
C GLU A 127 -1.04 5.34 -21.01
N MET A 128 -0.63 4.25 -20.34
CA MET A 128 -0.63 4.14 -18.89
C MET A 128 0.14 5.28 -18.21
N GLY A 129 1.31 5.62 -18.74
CA GLY A 129 2.16 6.68 -18.19
C GLY A 129 1.43 8.03 -18.17
N HIS A 130 0.74 8.36 -19.25
CA HIS A 130 -0.05 9.60 -19.33
C HIS A 130 -1.18 9.62 -18.30
N LEU A 131 -1.94 8.53 -18.16
CA LEU A 131 -3.03 8.41 -17.17
C LEU A 131 -2.49 8.48 -15.73
N PHE A 132 -1.32 7.90 -15.48
CA PHE A 132 -0.68 7.99 -14.16
C PHE A 132 -0.25 9.41 -13.83
N GLU A 133 0.31 10.16 -14.78
CA GLU A 133 0.65 11.58 -14.58
C GLU A 133 -0.61 12.43 -14.30
N LEU A 134 -1.70 12.21 -15.04
CA LEU A 134 -2.98 12.89 -14.77
C LEU A 134 -3.50 12.56 -13.37
N LEU A 135 -3.45 11.29 -12.96
CA LEU A 135 -3.86 10.89 -11.62
C LEU A 135 -3.02 11.56 -10.55
N LYS A 136 -1.70 11.64 -10.72
CA LYS A 136 -0.80 12.32 -9.76
C LYS A 136 -1.16 13.80 -9.56
N GLN A 137 -1.64 14.49 -10.59
CA GLN A 137 -2.04 15.90 -10.49
C GLN A 137 -3.28 16.09 -9.61
N VAL A 138 -4.22 15.14 -9.61
CA VAL A 138 -5.50 15.30 -8.92
C VAL A 138 -5.54 14.58 -7.57
N ILE A 139 -4.74 13.54 -7.38
CA ILE A 139 -4.76 12.70 -6.16
C ILE A 139 -4.33 13.46 -4.89
N SER A 140 -3.65 14.62 -5.05
CA SER A 140 -3.34 15.54 -3.95
C SER A 140 -4.59 16.05 -3.21
N GLY A 141 -5.78 15.89 -3.81
CA GLY A 141 -7.05 16.08 -3.09
C GLY A 141 -7.17 15.21 -1.83
N LEU A 142 -6.48 14.07 -1.77
CA LEU A 142 -6.42 13.21 -0.58
C LEU A 142 -5.57 13.81 0.57
N ASP A 143 -4.80 14.87 0.34
CA ASP A 143 -4.04 15.54 1.40
C ASP A 143 -4.95 16.26 2.42
N ARG A 144 -6.23 16.45 2.05
CA ARG A 144 -7.24 17.10 2.88
C ARG A 144 -8.53 16.30 3.02
N ASN A 145 -8.56 15.10 2.44
CA ASN A 145 -9.78 14.28 2.40
C ASN A 145 -9.50 12.84 2.82
N VAL A 146 -10.51 12.23 3.40
CA VAL A 146 -10.59 10.80 3.69
C VAL A 146 -11.78 10.23 2.94
N ILE A 147 -11.56 9.20 2.12
CA ILE A 147 -12.62 8.54 1.36
C ILE A 147 -12.84 7.15 1.93
N VAL A 148 -14.09 6.80 2.23
CA VAL A 148 -14.47 5.50 2.78
C VAL A 148 -14.93 4.58 1.66
N GLY A 149 -14.37 3.37 1.62
CA GLY A 149 -14.66 2.34 0.63
C GLY A 149 -13.77 2.40 -0.61
N LYS A 150 -13.41 1.21 -1.09
CA LYS A 150 -12.51 1.07 -2.26
C LYS A 150 -13.18 1.57 -3.56
N ASN A 151 -14.43 1.18 -3.79
CA ASN A 151 -15.14 1.60 -5.00
C ASN A 151 -15.43 3.12 -5.00
N PRO A 152 -15.90 3.74 -3.89
CA PRO A 152 -15.98 5.20 -3.80
C PRO A 152 -14.64 5.91 -4.06
N LEU A 153 -13.52 5.37 -3.57
CA LEU A 153 -12.19 5.91 -3.87
C LEU A 153 -11.91 5.91 -5.37
N ASP A 154 -12.11 4.77 -6.04
CA ASP A 154 -11.87 4.62 -7.47
C ASP A 154 -12.71 5.60 -8.28
N GLN A 155 -14.01 5.70 -7.99
CA GLN A 155 -14.94 6.57 -8.70
C GLN A 155 -14.65 8.06 -8.43
N THR A 156 -14.36 8.43 -7.19
CA THR A 156 -14.04 9.83 -6.84
C THR A 156 -12.79 10.30 -7.56
N LEU A 157 -11.73 9.51 -7.56
CA LEU A 157 -10.49 9.87 -8.25
C LEU A 157 -10.69 9.90 -9.77
N ALA A 158 -11.49 8.97 -10.33
CA ALA A 158 -11.85 8.99 -11.75
C ALA A 158 -12.63 10.25 -12.13
N GLN A 159 -13.53 10.74 -11.27
CA GLN A 159 -14.23 12.00 -11.46
C GLN A 159 -13.27 13.20 -11.39
N TRP A 160 -12.32 13.21 -10.47
CA TRP A 160 -11.33 14.27 -10.39
C TRP A 160 -10.42 14.34 -11.63
N MET A 161 -10.15 13.20 -12.27
CA MET A 161 -9.38 13.15 -13.52
C MET A 161 -10.16 13.65 -14.74
N LEU A 162 -11.48 13.56 -14.73
CA LEU A 162 -12.32 13.80 -15.90
C LEU A 162 -12.08 15.15 -16.60
N PRO A 163 -11.92 16.30 -15.88
CA PRO A 163 -11.65 17.59 -16.53
C PRO A 163 -10.30 17.65 -17.25
N ALA A 164 -9.31 16.87 -16.81
CA ALA A 164 -7.96 16.84 -17.38
C ALA A 164 -7.84 15.91 -18.60
N LEU A 165 -8.86 15.08 -18.86
CA LEU A 165 -8.86 14.18 -20.02
C LEU A 165 -9.22 14.95 -21.31
N PRO A 166 -8.71 14.52 -22.49
CA PRO A 166 -9.18 14.98 -23.79
C PRO A 166 -10.70 14.81 -23.90
N GLU A 167 -11.38 15.77 -24.52
CA GLU A 167 -12.85 15.81 -24.58
C GLU A 167 -13.44 14.53 -25.18
N GLU A 168 -12.85 14.04 -26.26
CA GLU A 168 -13.27 12.80 -26.94
C GLU A 168 -13.11 11.53 -26.08
N LYS A 169 -12.28 11.58 -25.03
CA LYS A 169 -12.06 10.44 -24.12
C LYS A 169 -13.00 10.44 -22.91
N ARG A 170 -13.59 11.60 -22.56
CA ARG A 170 -14.43 11.74 -21.37
C ARG A 170 -15.66 10.85 -21.41
N GLN A 171 -16.29 10.71 -22.58
CA GLN A 171 -17.45 9.84 -22.74
C GLN A 171 -17.07 8.36 -22.57
N LEU A 172 -15.97 7.93 -23.16
CA LEU A 172 -15.45 6.56 -23.00
C LEU A 172 -15.06 6.25 -21.54
N TRP A 173 -14.47 7.24 -20.86
CA TRP A 173 -14.06 7.14 -19.45
C TRP A 173 -15.23 6.86 -18.51
N MET A 174 -16.40 7.38 -18.81
CA MET A 174 -17.62 7.23 -18.01
C MET A 174 -18.46 6.00 -18.39
N GLN A 175 -18.10 5.25 -19.44
CA GLN A 175 -18.81 4.01 -19.79
C GLN A 175 -18.65 2.94 -18.71
N PRO A 176 -19.57 1.96 -18.65
CA PRO A 176 -19.42 0.79 -17.79
C PRO A 176 -18.09 0.07 -18.01
N SER A 177 -17.49 -0.39 -16.92
CA SER A 177 -16.21 -1.08 -16.94
C SER A 177 -16.29 -2.43 -17.66
N MET A 178 -15.24 -2.79 -18.39
CA MET A 178 -15.03 -4.14 -18.91
C MET A 178 -14.55 -5.14 -17.86
N TYR A 179 -14.33 -4.71 -16.62
CA TYR A 179 -13.88 -5.54 -15.50
C TYR A 179 -14.98 -5.68 -14.45
N GLY A 180 -15.25 -6.90 -14.02
CA GLY A 180 -16.24 -7.15 -12.95
C GLY A 180 -17.69 -6.84 -13.38
N GLU A 181 -18.47 -6.32 -12.42
CA GLU A 181 -19.89 -5.97 -12.64
C GLU A 181 -20.00 -4.58 -13.26
N PRO A 182 -20.53 -4.45 -14.49
CA PRO A 182 -20.60 -3.19 -15.24
C PRO A 182 -21.31 -2.05 -14.49
N ASP A 183 -22.33 -2.38 -13.70
CA ASP A 183 -23.16 -1.39 -13.00
C ASP A 183 -22.45 -0.76 -11.79
N ARG A 184 -21.31 -1.33 -11.36
CA ARG A 184 -20.60 -0.90 -10.15
C ARG A 184 -19.40 -0.02 -10.42
N GLN A 185 -18.86 -0.04 -11.62
CA GLN A 185 -17.59 0.63 -11.91
C GLN A 185 -17.56 1.16 -13.35
N THR A 186 -17.07 2.38 -13.52
CA THR A 186 -16.77 2.95 -14.84
C THR A 186 -15.41 2.47 -15.35
N VAL A 187 -15.15 2.67 -16.65
CA VAL A 187 -13.82 2.46 -17.26
C VAL A 187 -12.76 3.25 -16.48
N GLY A 188 -13.06 4.53 -16.19
CA GLY A 188 -12.16 5.39 -15.42
C GLY A 188 -11.91 4.89 -14.01
N GLY A 189 -12.95 4.43 -13.31
CA GLY A 189 -12.82 3.82 -11.99
C GLY A 189 -11.95 2.56 -12.01
N ALA A 190 -12.08 1.73 -13.06
CA ALA A 190 -11.22 0.55 -13.24
C ALA A 190 -9.76 0.94 -13.48
N VAL A 191 -9.49 1.92 -14.33
CA VAL A 191 -8.14 2.45 -14.57
C VAL A 191 -7.52 2.93 -13.26
N VAL A 192 -8.24 3.77 -12.50
CA VAL A 192 -7.78 4.26 -11.20
C VAL A 192 -7.49 3.09 -10.26
N SER A 193 -8.37 2.09 -10.20
CA SER A 193 -8.19 0.90 -9.35
C SER A 193 -6.85 0.19 -9.58
N PHE A 194 -6.40 0.10 -10.85
CA PHE A 194 -5.08 -0.45 -11.18
C PHE A 194 -3.94 0.50 -10.76
N LEU A 195 -4.12 1.80 -10.96
CA LEU A 195 -3.09 2.81 -10.68
C LEU A 195 -2.89 3.11 -9.19
N LEU A 196 -3.80 2.68 -8.31
CA LEU A 196 -3.66 2.91 -6.86
C LEU A 196 -2.41 2.25 -6.26
N ARG A 197 -1.91 1.13 -6.82
CA ARG A 197 -0.67 0.50 -6.32
C ARG A 197 0.55 1.38 -6.62
N PRO A 198 0.80 1.82 -7.87
CA PRO A 198 1.79 2.85 -8.14
C PRO A 198 1.65 4.10 -7.26
N CYS A 199 0.43 4.59 -7.07
CA CYS A 199 0.18 5.73 -6.18
C CYS A 199 0.60 5.45 -4.73
N ALA A 200 0.30 4.26 -4.20
CA ALA A 200 0.71 3.88 -2.84
C ALA A 200 2.23 3.82 -2.70
N PHE A 201 2.95 3.29 -3.70
CA PHE A 201 4.42 3.24 -3.70
C PHE A 201 5.04 4.64 -3.69
N CYS A 202 4.33 5.63 -4.24
CA CYS A 202 4.72 7.04 -4.19
C CYS A 202 4.20 7.79 -2.94
N GLY A 203 3.52 7.14 -2.00
CA GLY A 203 2.94 7.77 -0.82
C GLY A 203 1.72 8.65 -1.10
N LEU A 204 1.13 8.55 -2.30
CA LEU A 204 -0.03 9.37 -2.69
C LEU A 204 -1.34 8.84 -2.13
N VAL A 205 -1.39 7.58 -1.73
CA VAL A 205 -2.55 6.95 -1.09
C VAL A 205 -2.11 5.90 -0.08
N VAL A 206 -2.71 5.92 1.09
CA VAL A 206 -2.54 4.93 2.17
C VAL A 206 -3.90 4.58 2.76
N PHE A 207 -3.96 3.51 3.53
CA PHE A 207 -5.17 3.19 4.30
C PHE A 207 -5.24 4.10 5.54
N GLY A 208 -6.41 4.69 5.76
CA GLY A 208 -6.77 5.36 6.99
C GLY A 208 -7.45 4.39 7.97
N ARG A 209 -8.20 4.93 8.95
CA ARG A 209 -8.94 4.13 9.92
C ARG A 209 -9.98 3.27 9.23
N ARG A 210 -10.06 2.01 9.63
CA ARG A 210 -11.16 1.12 9.23
C ARG A 210 -12.44 1.52 9.96
N LEU A 211 -13.51 1.71 9.20
CA LEU A 211 -14.84 2.05 9.67
C LEU A 211 -15.78 0.86 9.48
N PRO A 212 -16.99 0.87 10.10
CA PRO A 212 -17.98 -0.19 9.88
C PRO A 212 -18.34 -0.37 8.40
N GLU A 213 -18.35 0.72 7.61
CA GLU A 213 -18.66 0.74 6.18
C GLU A 213 -17.52 0.22 5.32
N GLY A 214 -16.32 0.08 5.89
CA GLY A 214 -15.15 -0.44 5.16
C GLY A 214 -13.84 0.31 5.45
N PRO A 215 -12.79 0.01 4.70
CA PRO A 215 -11.53 0.72 4.81
C PRO A 215 -11.67 2.17 4.35
N SER A 216 -10.97 3.09 5.00
CA SER A 216 -10.83 4.45 4.50
C SER A 216 -9.46 4.66 3.85
N PHE A 217 -9.35 5.71 3.04
CA PHE A 217 -8.16 6.03 2.27
C PHE A 217 -7.88 7.53 2.31
N THR A 218 -6.61 7.86 2.40
CA THR A 218 -6.10 9.24 2.42
C THR A 218 -4.68 9.25 1.87
N SER A 219 -4.01 10.41 1.82
CA SER A 219 -2.59 10.46 1.46
C SER A 219 -1.67 10.14 2.64
N PHE A 220 -0.42 9.80 2.34
CA PHE A 220 0.64 9.64 3.33
C PHE A 220 0.86 10.95 4.11
N GLN A 221 0.84 12.09 3.39
CA GLN A 221 0.98 13.44 3.96
C GLN A 221 -0.13 13.74 4.97
N ASN A 222 -1.39 13.49 4.60
CA ASN A 222 -2.52 13.72 5.51
C ASN A 222 -2.50 12.76 6.70
N TRP A 223 -2.01 11.53 6.50
CA TRP A 223 -2.01 10.51 7.54
C TRP A 223 -0.89 10.66 8.56
N LEU A 224 0.33 10.96 8.12
CA LEU A 224 1.53 11.03 8.97
C LEU A 224 2.06 12.47 9.19
N GLY A 225 1.51 13.48 8.51
CA GLY A 225 1.96 14.87 8.60
C GLY A 225 3.31 15.14 7.91
N THR A 226 3.81 14.21 7.11
CA THR A 226 5.07 14.31 6.38
C THR A 226 4.96 13.65 5.00
N SER A 227 5.87 13.96 4.10
CA SER A 227 5.93 13.34 2.77
C SER A 227 6.91 12.17 2.72
N LEU A 228 6.60 11.18 1.90
CA LEU A 228 7.53 10.09 1.59
C LEU A 228 8.67 10.63 0.70
N SER A 229 9.92 10.36 1.07
CA SER A 229 11.06 10.70 0.22
C SER A 229 11.10 9.82 -1.03
N LEU A 230 11.14 10.48 -2.19
CA LEU A 230 11.18 9.84 -3.51
C LEU A 230 12.47 10.15 -4.29
N ASP A 231 13.46 10.78 -3.65
CA ASP A 231 14.74 11.03 -4.30
C ASP A 231 15.44 9.71 -4.67
N GLU A 232 16.24 9.73 -5.71
CA GLU A 232 16.83 8.53 -6.29
C GLU A 232 17.74 7.79 -5.30
N MET A 233 18.50 8.53 -4.50
CA MET A 233 19.42 7.93 -3.52
C MET A 233 18.65 7.23 -2.41
N ALA A 234 17.61 7.87 -1.86
CA ALA A 234 16.75 7.27 -0.86
C ALA A 234 16.05 6.00 -1.39
N ARG A 235 15.56 6.02 -2.62
CA ARG A 235 14.94 4.85 -3.27
C ARG A 235 15.93 3.70 -3.47
N ARG A 236 17.16 4.01 -3.86
CA ARG A 236 18.23 3.01 -4.02
C ARG A 236 18.58 2.34 -2.69
N GLU A 237 18.72 3.10 -1.62
CA GLU A 237 18.98 2.56 -0.28
C GLU A 237 17.77 1.75 0.24
N ALA A 238 16.54 2.22 0.00
CA ALA A 238 15.32 1.50 0.32
C ALA A 238 15.24 0.13 -0.41
N LYS A 239 15.59 0.06 -1.71
CA LYS A 239 15.69 -1.22 -2.45
C LYS A 239 16.71 -2.17 -1.83
N LYS A 240 17.89 -1.67 -1.46
CA LYS A 240 18.91 -2.48 -0.77
C LYS A 240 18.41 -3.00 0.59
N ALA A 241 17.74 -2.14 1.37
CA ALA A 241 17.15 -2.52 2.65
C ALA A 241 16.09 -3.61 2.47
N LEU A 242 15.20 -3.47 1.48
CA LEU A 242 14.20 -4.48 1.17
C LEU A 242 14.82 -5.82 0.79
N VAL A 243 15.84 -5.84 -0.07
CA VAL A 243 16.55 -7.07 -0.45
C VAL A 243 17.18 -7.73 0.77
N ARG A 244 17.82 -6.96 1.64
CA ARG A 244 18.39 -7.50 2.89
C ARG A 244 17.34 -8.17 3.76
N LYS A 245 16.16 -7.56 3.94
CA LYS A 245 15.04 -8.16 4.69
C LYS A 245 14.58 -9.51 4.14
N TYR A 246 14.72 -9.74 2.84
CA TYR A 246 14.37 -11.03 2.20
C TYR A 246 15.49 -12.08 2.30
N LEU A 247 16.75 -11.67 2.49
CA LEU A 247 17.91 -12.56 2.50
C LEU A 247 18.37 -12.93 3.92
N HIS A 248 17.85 -12.27 4.94
CA HIS A 248 18.13 -12.52 6.36
C HIS A 248 17.01 -13.24 7.04
#